data_88bf452d7e91ce72c5e18c5c221477c6
#
_entry.id   88bf452d7e91ce72c5e18c5c221477c6
#
_cell.length_a   1.000
_cell.length_b   1.000
_cell.length_c   1.000
_cell.angle_alpha   90.00
_cell.angle_beta   90.00
_cell.angle_gamma   90.00
#
_symmetry.space_group_name_H-M   'P 1'
#
loop_
_entity.id
_entity.type
_entity.pdbx_description
1 polymer ?
#
loop_
_entity_poly.entity_id
_entity_poly.type
_entity_poly.pdbx_seq_one_letter_code
_entity_poly.pdbx_strand_id
1 'polypeptide(L)'
;CIRDSYVTVPNGLAAASLEPWMKEYFLQLAEAGIGVFSSPFAHQISALEAAMQGKDLFVSTGTGSGKTECFMWPLLAKMANEARISKKSWSKRGVRTIVMYPMNALVSDQVSRLRKMLGDPDNRFVKIFRNTCGKDVRRPQFGMYTGRTPYPGECPSKEQDRRLEKTLARMSFPQSDSEKEFFNYLLKDGKIPAKADMNQFLKGLHESRHIPNTEDAELITRFEMQQFCPDILITNYSMLEYMMLR
;
A
#
# COMPACT_ATOMS: atom_id res chain seq x y z
N CYS A 1 -3.64 26.59 -16.80
CA CYS A 1 -2.36 26.00 -16.40
C CYS A 1 -2.02 26.49 -15.00
N ILE A 2 -2.29 25.68 -13.99
CA ILE A 2 -1.80 25.99 -12.63
C ILE A 2 -0.29 25.75 -12.72
N ARG A 3 0.51 26.80 -12.55
CA ARG A 3 1.96 26.67 -12.37
C ARG A 3 2.18 25.76 -11.18
N ASP A 4 3.06 24.77 -11.30
CA ASP A 4 3.46 23.88 -10.22
C ASP A 4 4.05 24.72 -9.09
N SER A 5 3.20 25.13 -8.13
CA SER A 5 3.61 25.86 -6.94
C SER A 5 3.70 24.87 -5.79
N TYR A 6 4.84 24.91 -5.08
CA TYR A 6 4.99 24.18 -3.84
C TYR A 6 4.31 24.94 -2.70
N VAL A 7 3.73 24.19 -1.78
CA VAL A 7 3.21 24.72 -0.52
C VAL A 7 3.80 23.89 0.62
N THR A 8 3.98 24.46 1.79
CA THR A 8 4.30 23.63 2.96
C THR A 8 3.05 22.84 3.36
N VAL A 9 3.23 21.62 3.87
CA VAL A 9 2.08 20.79 4.30
C VAL A 9 1.20 21.54 5.30
N PRO A 10 1.73 22.17 6.37
CA PRO A 10 0.89 22.90 7.32
C PRO A 10 0.05 23.99 6.64
N ASN A 11 0.64 24.81 5.79
CA ASN A 11 -0.06 25.90 5.12
C ASN A 11 -1.10 25.41 4.10
N GLY A 12 -0.72 24.42 3.31
CA GLY A 12 -1.64 23.82 2.33
C GLY A 12 -2.85 23.16 2.99
N LEU A 13 -2.64 22.39 4.04
CA LEU A 13 -3.73 21.74 4.80
C LEU A 13 -4.55 22.77 5.60
N ALA A 14 -3.93 23.81 6.15
CA ALA A 14 -4.67 24.87 6.84
C ALA A 14 -5.66 25.57 5.92
N ALA A 15 -5.27 25.87 4.69
CA ALA A 15 -6.10 26.51 3.69
C ALA A 15 -7.19 25.59 3.08
N ALA A 16 -6.97 24.26 3.10
CA ALA A 16 -7.90 23.29 2.52
C ALA A 16 -9.17 23.13 3.37
N SER A 17 -10.30 22.91 2.69
CA SER A 17 -11.60 22.61 3.32
C SER A 17 -11.69 21.14 3.71
N LEU A 18 -10.88 20.74 4.70
CA LEU A 18 -10.78 19.37 5.23
C LEU A 18 -11.14 19.36 6.71
N GLU A 19 -11.64 18.24 7.20
CA GLU A 19 -11.92 18.05 8.63
C GLU A 19 -10.64 18.12 9.48
N PRO A 20 -10.70 18.66 10.72
CA PRO A 20 -9.52 18.84 11.57
C PRO A 20 -8.71 17.56 11.79
N TRP A 21 -9.37 16.42 12.03
CA TRP A 21 -8.70 15.14 12.23
C TRP A 21 -7.88 14.69 11.01
N MET A 22 -8.37 15.03 9.80
CA MET A 22 -7.68 14.67 8.56
C MET A 22 -6.44 15.51 8.34
N LYS A 23 -6.53 16.83 8.66
CA LYS A 23 -5.37 17.73 8.64
C LYS A 23 -4.29 17.20 9.58
N GLU A 24 -4.66 16.84 10.80
CA GLU A 24 -3.75 16.28 11.80
C GLU A 24 -3.14 14.94 11.32
N TYR A 25 -3.93 14.06 10.76
CA TYR A 25 -3.47 12.77 10.20
C TYR A 25 -2.38 12.97 9.13
N PHE A 26 -2.61 13.89 8.19
CA PHE A 26 -1.63 14.18 7.14
C PHE A 26 -0.39 14.91 7.65
N LEU A 27 -0.52 15.76 8.66
CA LEU A 27 0.63 16.39 9.33
C LEU A 27 1.53 15.31 9.98
N GLN A 28 0.95 14.40 10.73
CA GLN A 28 1.69 13.29 11.35
C GLN A 28 2.37 12.38 10.31
N LEU A 29 1.71 12.08 9.18
CA LEU A 29 2.32 11.33 8.10
C LEU A 29 3.51 12.09 7.47
N ALA A 30 3.39 13.40 7.29
CA ALA A 30 4.45 14.24 6.75
C ALA A 30 5.65 14.32 7.69
N GLU A 31 5.43 14.52 8.99
CA GLU A 31 6.47 14.55 10.03
C GLU A 31 7.21 13.20 10.10
N ALA A 32 6.49 12.10 9.98
CA ALA A 32 7.07 10.76 9.93
C ALA A 32 7.76 10.43 8.59
N GLY A 33 7.58 11.24 7.55
CA GLY A 33 8.10 10.97 6.21
C GLY A 33 7.41 9.78 5.52
N ILE A 34 6.15 9.51 5.83
CA ILE A 34 5.39 8.34 5.36
C ILE A 34 4.41 8.75 4.25
N GLY A 35 4.88 8.70 3.00
CA GLY A 35 4.04 8.91 1.82
C GLY A 35 3.50 10.34 1.64
N VAL A 36 3.81 11.24 2.55
CA VAL A 36 3.46 12.66 2.50
C VAL A 36 4.73 13.48 2.58
N PHE A 37 4.93 14.37 1.61
CA PHE A 37 6.11 15.24 1.56
C PHE A 37 5.87 16.51 2.37
N SER A 38 6.92 17.04 2.98
CA SER A 38 6.87 18.30 3.73
C SER A 38 6.51 19.52 2.87
N SER A 39 6.81 19.46 1.58
CA SER A 39 6.54 20.51 0.60
C SER A 39 5.86 19.93 -0.64
N PRO A 40 4.56 19.60 -0.58
CA PRO A 40 3.81 19.09 -1.70
C PRO A 40 3.54 20.17 -2.75
N PHE A 41 3.13 19.72 -3.93
CA PHE A 41 2.53 20.61 -4.92
C PHE A 41 1.10 21.00 -4.51
N ALA A 42 0.71 22.24 -4.79
CA ALA A 42 -0.63 22.74 -4.47
C ALA A 42 -1.75 21.87 -5.06
N HIS A 43 -1.56 21.33 -6.28
CA HIS A 43 -2.55 20.45 -6.91
C HIS A 43 -2.78 19.11 -6.17
N GLN A 44 -1.80 18.62 -5.39
CA GLN A 44 -1.97 17.41 -4.57
C GLN A 44 -2.93 17.66 -3.42
N ILE A 45 -2.82 18.83 -2.75
CA ILE A 45 -3.76 19.27 -1.71
C ILE A 45 -5.16 19.46 -2.31
N SER A 46 -5.25 20.15 -3.46
CA SER A 46 -6.53 20.36 -4.14
C SER A 46 -7.19 19.05 -4.57
N ALA A 47 -6.39 18.06 -5.00
CA ALA A 47 -6.89 16.73 -5.34
C ALA A 47 -7.46 16.01 -4.10
N LEU A 48 -6.77 16.08 -2.97
CA LEU A 48 -7.26 15.52 -1.70
C LEU A 48 -8.60 16.16 -1.31
N GLU A 49 -8.67 17.49 -1.31
CA GLU A 49 -9.86 18.23 -0.96
C GLU A 49 -11.06 17.87 -1.87
N ALA A 50 -10.87 17.90 -3.19
CA ALA A 50 -11.92 17.58 -4.15
C ALA A 50 -12.41 16.12 -4.01
N ALA A 51 -11.50 15.16 -3.79
CA ALA A 51 -11.88 13.78 -3.58
C ALA A 51 -12.65 13.55 -2.28
N MET A 52 -12.37 14.32 -1.22
CA MET A 52 -13.10 14.25 0.04
C MET A 52 -14.47 14.92 -0.04
N GLN A 53 -14.67 15.84 -0.99
CA GLN A 53 -15.96 16.39 -1.38
C GLN A 53 -16.78 15.43 -2.28
N GLY A 54 -16.28 14.25 -2.59
CA GLY A 54 -16.96 13.27 -3.44
C GLY A 54 -16.86 13.54 -4.93
N LYS A 55 -15.94 14.39 -5.37
CA LYS A 55 -15.75 14.72 -6.79
C LYS A 55 -14.88 13.66 -7.47
N ASP A 56 -15.17 13.39 -8.73
CA ASP A 56 -14.28 12.66 -9.61
C ASP A 56 -13.10 13.55 -10.01
N LEU A 57 -11.91 12.94 -10.16
CA LEU A 57 -10.68 13.66 -10.41
C LEU A 57 -10.09 13.26 -11.76
N PHE A 58 -9.81 14.25 -12.58
CA PHE A 58 -8.95 14.12 -13.76
C PHE A 58 -7.70 14.95 -13.55
N VAL A 59 -6.52 14.29 -13.45
CA VAL A 59 -5.25 14.93 -13.15
C VAL A 59 -4.36 14.91 -14.39
N SER A 60 -4.17 16.08 -15.01
CA SER A 60 -3.29 16.28 -16.16
C SER A 60 -2.20 17.26 -15.79
N THR A 61 -1.01 16.72 -15.52
CA THR A 61 0.20 17.51 -15.20
C THR A 61 1.42 16.89 -15.88
N GLY A 62 2.54 17.60 -15.95
CA GLY A 62 3.80 17.11 -16.54
C GLY A 62 4.34 15.84 -15.84
N THR A 63 5.32 15.20 -16.45
CA THR A 63 6.04 14.09 -15.83
C THR A 63 6.82 14.57 -14.60
N GLY A 64 6.85 13.77 -13.53
CA GLY A 64 7.55 14.14 -12.28
C GLY A 64 6.80 15.09 -11.35
N SER A 65 5.57 15.51 -11.69
CA SER A 65 4.78 16.44 -10.88
C SER A 65 4.00 15.80 -9.71
N GLY A 66 4.30 14.55 -9.34
CA GLY A 66 3.65 13.90 -8.21
C GLY A 66 2.17 13.55 -8.44
N LYS A 67 1.79 13.13 -9.66
CA LYS A 67 0.42 12.67 -9.95
C LYS A 67 -0.05 11.51 -9.07
N THR A 68 0.87 10.67 -8.65
CA THR A 68 0.57 9.51 -7.81
C THR A 68 -0.05 9.92 -6.48
N GLU A 69 0.44 10.98 -5.88
CA GLU A 69 -0.04 11.52 -4.61
C GLU A 69 -1.47 12.04 -4.73
N CYS A 70 -1.87 12.52 -5.91
CA CYS A 70 -3.23 13.01 -6.16
C CYS A 70 -4.32 11.94 -6.03
N PHE A 71 -3.99 10.66 -6.15
CA PHE A 71 -4.93 9.57 -5.83
C PHE A 71 -4.56 8.81 -4.56
N MET A 72 -3.27 8.75 -4.21
CA MET A 72 -2.81 8.03 -3.04
C MET A 72 -3.28 8.69 -1.73
N TRP A 73 -3.22 10.00 -1.64
CA TRP A 73 -3.69 10.73 -0.45
C TRP A 73 -5.21 10.61 -0.25
N PRO A 74 -6.06 10.81 -1.27
CA PRO A 74 -7.48 10.50 -1.15
C PRO A 74 -7.77 9.07 -0.71
N LEU A 75 -7.02 8.10 -1.21
CA LEU A 75 -7.13 6.70 -0.81
C LEU A 75 -6.86 6.52 0.68
N LEU A 76 -5.76 7.08 1.19
CA LEU A 76 -5.43 7.04 2.62
C LEU A 76 -6.50 7.72 3.47
N ALA A 77 -6.98 8.89 3.05
CA ALA A 77 -8.00 9.65 3.74
C ALA A 77 -9.33 8.90 3.82
N LYS A 78 -9.79 8.31 2.71
CA LYS A 78 -11.04 7.53 2.66
C LYS A 78 -10.97 6.29 3.54
N MET A 79 -9.85 5.55 3.52
CA MET A 79 -9.64 4.40 4.40
C MET A 79 -9.63 4.81 5.88
N ALA A 80 -8.92 5.87 6.24
CA ALA A 80 -8.89 6.37 7.61
C ALA A 80 -10.27 6.85 8.06
N ASN A 81 -11.01 7.52 7.19
CA ASN A 81 -12.37 7.95 7.49
C ASN A 81 -13.32 6.77 7.76
N GLU A 82 -13.32 5.74 6.89
CA GLU A 82 -14.13 4.53 7.11
C GLU A 82 -13.75 3.84 8.42
N ALA A 83 -12.45 3.65 8.66
CA ALA A 83 -11.93 3.00 9.86
C ALA A 83 -12.33 3.76 11.14
N ARG A 84 -12.39 5.10 11.07
CA ARG A 84 -12.76 5.97 12.19
C ARG A 84 -14.26 5.95 12.48
N ILE A 85 -15.10 6.09 11.44
CA ILE A 85 -16.55 6.29 11.62
C ILE A 85 -17.37 4.99 11.57
N SER A 86 -16.85 3.95 10.92
CA SER A 86 -17.55 2.69 10.69
C SER A 86 -16.67 1.47 10.96
N LYS A 87 -16.30 1.28 12.24
CA LYS A 87 -15.45 0.15 12.66
C LYS A 87 -15.99 -1.22 12.22
N LYS A 88 -17.31 -1.41 12.22
CA LYS A 88 -17.97 -2.64 11.77
C LYS A 88 -17.78 -2.87 10.26
N SER A 89 -17.83 -1.82 9.45
CA SER A 89 -17.52 -1.90 8.02
C SER A 89 -16.04 -2.20 7.82
N TRP A 90 -15.18 -1.45 8.48
CA TRP A 90 -13.73 -1.60 8.38
C TRP A 90 -13.22 -2.99 8.83
N SER A 91 -13.86 -3.62 9.80
CA SER A 91 -13.48 -4.97 10.25
C SER A 91 -13.73 -6.04 9.18
N LYS A 92 -14.67 -5.83 8.27
CA LYS A 92 -14.91 -6.73 7.16
C LYS A 92 -13.81 -6.57 6.10
N ARG A 93 -13.36 -7.70 5.56
CA ARG A 93 -12.42 -7.73 4.43
C ARG A 93 -13.16 -7.48 3.13
N GLY A 94 -12.53 -6.70 2.25
CA GLY A 94 -13.07 -6.39 0.94
C GLY A 94 -12.21 -5.36 0.22
N VAL A 95 -12.22 -5.38 -1.09
CA VAL A 95 -11.49 -4.40 -1.91
C VAL A 95 -12.21 -3.05 -1.83
N ARG A 96 -11.51 -2.03 -1.36
CA ARG A 96 -11.99 -0.64 -1.25
C ARG A 96 -11.47 0.24 -2.36
N THR A 97 -10.31 -0.11 -2.88
CA THR A 97 -9.66 0.64 -3.96
C THR A 97 -9.02 -0.32 -4.94
N ILE A 98 -9.26 -0.07 -6.22
CA ILE A 98 -8.54 -0.72 -7.31
C ILE A 98 -7.63 0.31 -7.95
N VAL A 99 -6.33 0.02 -7.96
CA VAL A 99 -5.31 0.80 -8.67
C VAL A 99 -4.94 0.04 -9.94
N MET A 100 -5.30 0.61 -11.07
CA MET A 100 -5.16 -0.07 -12.35
C MET A 100 -4.15 0.64 -13.26
N TYR A 101 -3.24 -0.14 -13.83
CA TYR A 101 -2.24 0.33 -14.77
C TYR A 101 -2.27 -0.49 -16.06
N PRO A 102 -1.90 0.12 -17.20
CA PRO A 102 -1.85 -0.62 -18.47
C PRO A 102 -0.73 -1.66 -18.52
N MET A 103 0.35 -1.47 -17.76
CA MET A 103 1.55 -2.32 -17.83
C MET A 103 2.03 -2.77 -16.43
N ASN A 104 2.58 -3.99 -16.36
CA ASN A 104 3.11 -4.58 -15.13
C ASN A 104 4.29 -3.80 -14.51
N ALA A 105 5.07 -3.08 -15.31
CA ALA A 105 6.19 -2.28 -14.78
C ALA A 105 5.69 -1.18 -13.83
N LEU A 106 4.64 -0.47 -14.21
CA LEU A 106 4.02 0.56 -13.39
C LEU A 106 3.34 -0.02 -12.14
N VAL A 107 2.77 -1.23 -12.25
CA VAL A 107 2.23 -1.96 -11.09
C VAL A 107 3.32 -2.21 -10.05
N SER A 108 4.50 -2.68 -10.49
CA SER A 108 5.62 -2.97 -9.58
C SER A 108 6.15 -1.72 -8.87
N ASP A 109 6.15 -0.57 -9.53
CA ASP A 109 6.54 0.71 -8.91
C ASP A 109 5.56 1.11 -7.80
N GLN A 110 4.26 0.95 -8.03
CA GLN A 110 3.26 1.24 -7.00
C GLN A 110 3.33 0.27 -5.80
N VAL A 111 3.60 -1.00 -6.04
CA VAL A 111 3.86 -1.96 -4.96
C VAL A 111 5.04 -1.50 -4.10
N SER A 112 6.15 -1.08 -4.72
CA SER A 112 7.31 -0.56 -4.00
C SER A 112 6.96 0.68 -3.16
N ARG A 113 6.11 1.57 -3.66
CA ARG A 113 5.62 2.75 -2.91
C ARG A 113 4.76 2.34 -1.72
N LEU A 114 3.81 1.42 -1.91
CA LEU A 114 2.96 0.94 -0.82
C LEU A 114 3.75 0.18 0.24
N ARG A 115 4.79 -0.58 -0.14
CA ARG A 115 5.70 -1.22 0.81
C ARG A 115 6.40 -0.20 1.70
N LYS A 116 6.92 0.88 1.12
CA LYS A 116 7.58 1.96 1.88
C LYS A 116 6.61 2.73 2.79
N MET A 117 5.35 2.78 2.45
CA MET A 117 4.33 3.54 3.17
C MET A 117 3.57 2.66 4.16
N LEU A 118 2.76 1.71 3.67
CA LEU A 118 1.94 0.84 4.53
C LEU A 118 2.76 -0.25 5.21
N GLY A 119 3.85 -0.69 4.57
CA GLY A 119 4.77 -1.70 5.06
C GLY A 119 5.99 -1.15 5.77
N ASP A 120 5.97 0.11 6.19
CA ASP A 120 7.05 0.77 6.93
C ASP A 120 7.60 -0.12 8.07
N PRO A 121 8.92 -0.46 8.05
CA PRO A 121 9.50 -1.42 8.99
C PRO A 121 9.36 -1.00 10.46
N ASP A 122 9.32 0.31 10.72
CA ASP A 122 9.18 0.87 12.08
C ASP A 122 7.72 0.93 12.54
N ASN A 123 6.78 0.48 11.69
CA ASN A 123 5.34 0.53 11.93
C ASN A 123 4.82 1.94 12.26
N ARG A 124 5.49 3.01 11.79
CA ARG A 124 5.08 4.40 12.02
C ARG A 124 3.72 4.66 11.39
N PHE A 125 3.50 4.20 10.15
CA PHE A 125 2.20 4.30 9.50
C PHE A 125 1.08 3.70 10.35
N VAL A 126 1.26 2.46 10.82
CA VAL A 126 0.23 1.76 11.61
C VAL A 126 -0.05 2.46 12.94
N LYS A 127 1.00 2.98 13.59
CA LYS A 127 0.87 3.76 14.83
C LYS A 127 0.03 5.02 14.59
N ILE A 128 0.34 5.80 13.55
CA ILE A 128 -0.41 7.01 13.18
C ILE A 128 -1.86 6.65 12.81
N PHE A 129 -2.06 5.63 11.99
CA PHE A 129 -3.37 5.17 11.57
C PHE A 129 -4.24 4.74 12.78
N ARG A 130 -3.67 3.95 13.71
CA ARG A 130 -4.38 3.50 14.92
C ARG A 130 -4.63 4.64 15.91
N ASN A 131 -3.73 5.61 16.02
CA ASN A 131 -3.96 6.80 16.84
C ASN A 131 -5.13 7.64 16.31
N THR A 132 -5.25 7.73 14.99
CA THR A 132 -6.33 8.50 14.33
C THR A 132 -7.67 7.76 14.34
N CYS A 133 -7.67 6.44 14.10
CA CYS A 133 -8.88 5.66 13.85
C CYS A 133 -9.35 4.82 15.05
N GLY A 134 -8.45 4.55 16.01
CA GLY A 134 -8.68 3.73 17.19
C GLY A 134 -7.67 2.59 17.32
N LYS A 135 -7.28 2.27 18.56
CA LYS A 135 -6.19 1.32 18.86
C LYS A 135 -6.43 -0.09 18.34
N ASP A 136 -7.68 -0.54 18.32
CA ASP A 136 -8.07 -1.90 17.91
C ASP A 136 -8.38 -2.02 16.41
N VAL A 137 -8.15 -0.95 15.66
CA VAL A 137 -8.41 -0.93 14.22
C VAL A 137 -7.34 -1.74 13.50
N ARG A 138 -7.79 -2.69 12.64
CA ARG A 138 -6.86 -3.46 11.80
C ARG A 138 -6.12 -2.54 10.83
N ARG A 139 -4.89 -2.90 10.51
CA ARG A 139 -4.13 -2.16 9.50
C ARG A 139 -4.72 -2.35 8.11
N PRO A 140 -4.57 -1.35 7.21
CA PRO A 140 -4.84 -1.52 5.79
C PRO A 140 -3.89 -2.56 5.17
N GLN A 141 -4.42 -3.35 4.24
CA GLN A 141 -3.64 -4.34 3.50
C GLN A 141 -3.74 -4.08 2.00
N PHE A 142 -2.66 -4.32 1.29
CA PHE A 142 -2.64 -4.24 -0.17
C PHE A 142 -2.17 -5.55 -0.78
N GLY A 143 -2.49 -5.75 -2.06
CA GLY A 143 -2.01 -6.89 -2.83
C GLY A 143 -1.90 -6.55 -4.31
N MET A 144 -0.93 -7.18 -4.97
CA MET A 144 -0.75 -7.11 -6.41
C MET A 144 -1.35 -8.37 -7.06
N TYR A 145 -2.36 -8.20 -7.90
CA TYR A 145 -2.98 -9.30 -8.62
C TYR A 145 -2.77 -9.14 -10.13
N THR A 146 -1.77 -9.81 -10.66
CA THR A 146 -1.39 -9.80 -12.08
C THR A 146 -1.00 -11.21 -12.55
N GLY A 147 -0.67 -11.37 -13.82
CA GLY A 147 -0.12 -12.63 -14.32
C GLY A 147 1.19 -13.07 -13.66
N ARG A 148 1.91 -12.15 -13.02
CA ARG A 148 3.17 -12.41 -12.32
C ARG A 148 3.01 -12.71 -10.82
N THR A 149 1.80 -12.56 -10.29
CA THR A 149 1.54 -12.83 -8.87
C THR A 149 1.67 -14.32 -8.59
N PRO A 150 2.49 -14.73 -7.61
CA PRO A 150 2.60 -16.12 -7.20
C PRO A 150 1.23 -16.72 -6.82
N TYR A 151 1.05 -18.01 -7.09
CA TYR A 151 -0.17 -18.74 -6.73
C TYR A 151 0.09 -19.94 -5.80
N PRO A 152 0.90 -19.82 -4.75
CA PRO A 152 0.95 -20.89 -3.75
C PRO A 152 -0.41 -21.00 -3.05
N GLY A 153 -0.91 -22.20 -2.86
CA GLY A 153 -2.20 -22.44 -2.20
C GLY A 153 -2.92 -23.69 -2.69
N GLU A 154 -4.26 -23.69 -2.73
CA GLU A 154 -5.11 -24.87 -3.02
C GLU A 154 -4.87 -25.52 -4.38
N CYS A 155 -4.30 -24.83 -5.33
CA CYS A 155 -3.79 -25.43 -6.56
C CYS A 155 -2.27 -25.53 -6.49
N PRO A 156 -1.73 -26.36 -5.60
CA PRO A 156 -0.35 -26.31 -5.26
C PRO A 156 0.47 -27.08 -6.25
N SER A 157 1.47 -26.44 -6.71
CA SER A 157 2.66 -27.22 -6.94
C SER A 157 3.58 -26.94 -5.74
N LYS A 158 3.94 -27.99 -5.01
CA LYS A 158 4.98 -27.92 -3.97
C LYS A 158 6.27 -27.29 -4.51
N GLU A 159 6.45 -27.37 -5.82
CA GLU A 159 7.52 -26.72 -6.55
C GLU A 159 7.38 -25.19 -6.56
N GLN A 160 6.18 -24.65 -6.75
CA GLN A 160 5.94 -23.21 -6.72
C GLN A 160 6.16 -22.65 -5.30
N ASP A 161 5.72 -23.38 -4.28
CA ASP A 161 5.94 -23.00 -2.87
C ASP A 161 7.43 -22.97 -2.56
N ARG A 162 8.18 -24.02 -2.92
CA ARG A 162 9.62 -24.07 -2.74
C ARG A 162 10.37 -23.00 -3.52
N ARG A 163 9.95 -22.72 -4.74
CA ARG A 163 10.56 -21.66 -5.55
C ARG A 163 10.34 -20.28 -4.93
N LEU A 164 9.13 -19.99 -4.46
CA LEU A 164 8.81 -18.74 -3.77
C LEU A 164 9.58 -18.63 -2.45
N GLU A 165 9.56 -19.69 -1.62
CA GLU A 165 10.32 -19.79 -0.37
C GLU A 165 11.79 -19.47 -0.60
N LYS A 166 12.44 -20.16 -1.54
CA LYS A 166 13.87 -19.95 -1.86
C LYS A 166 14.16 -18.50 -2.29
N THR A 167 13.27 -17.92 -3.09
CA THR A 167 13.44 -16.55 -3.57
C THR A 167 13.33 -15.55 -2.42
N LEU A 168 12.31 -15.68 -1.58
CA LEU A 168 12.08 -14.78 -0.46
C LEU A 168 13.11 -14.95 0.64
N ALA A 169 13.50 -16.18 0.96
CA ALA A 169 14.54 -16.45 1.96
C ALA A 169 15.87 -15.79 1.57
N ARG A 170 16.28 -15.91 0.31
CA ARG A 170 17.49 -15.26 -0.19
C ARG A 170 17.44 -13.73 -0.11
N MET A 171 16.25 -13.14 -0.32
CA MET A 171 16.07 -11.70 -0.26
C MET A 171 15.95 -11.16 1.17
N SER A 172 15.51 -11.98 2.13
CA SER A 172 15.11 -11.50 3.46
C SER A 172 16.08 -11.84 4.58
N PHE A 173 17.01 -12.79 4.35
CA PHE A 173 17.95 -13.26 5.38
C PHE A 173 19.40 -13.22 4.90
N PRO A 174 20.03 -12.02 4.94
CA PRO A 174 21.42 -11.86 4.53
C PRO A 174 22.36 -12.61 5.48
N GLN A 175 23.33 -13.34 4.90
CA GLN A 175 24.32 -14.14 5.63
C GLN A 175 25.68 -13.44 5.78
N SER A 176 25.94 -12.42 4.96
CA SER A 176 27.19 -11.66 4.95
C SER A 176 26.93 -10.17 5.07
N ASP A 177 27.96 -9.38 5.38
CA ASP A 177 27.82 -7.94 5.51
C ASP A 177 27.47 -7.26 4.18
N SER A 178 28.03 -7.72 3.07
CA SER A 178 27.65 -7.23 1.73
C SER A 178 26.18 -7.56 1.40
N GLU A 179 25.68 -8.71 1.82
CA GLU A 179 24.26 -9.04 1.67
C GLU A 179 23.35 -8.20 2.58
N LYS A 180 23.83 -7.80 3.78
CA LYS A 180 23.11 -6.87 4.66
C LYS A 180 22.98 -5.48 4.04
N GLU A 181 24.06 -4.97 3.44
CA GLU A 181 24.01 -3.70 2.72
C GLU A 181 23.02 -3.75 1.55
N PHE A 182 23.08 -4.83 0.78
CA PHE A 182 22.14 -5.04 -0.33
C PHE A 182 20.70 -5.21 0.16
N PHE A 183 20.47 -5.93 1.26
CA PHE A 183 19.15 -6.05 1.89
C PHE A 183 18.61 -4.68 2.31
N ASN A 184 19.44 -3.86 2.97
CA ASN A 184 19.03 -2.51 3.39
C ASN A 184 18.70 -1.62 2.19
N TYR A 185 19.44 -1.74 1.11
CA TYR A 185 19.13 -1.06 -0.16
C TYR A 185 17.76 -1.52 -0.69
N LEU A 186 17.52 -2.82 -0.78
CA LEU A 186 16.24 -3.38 -1.26
C LEU A 186 15.06 -2.97 -0.36
N LEU A 187 15.27 -2.94 0.95
CA LEU A 187 14.26 -2.50 1.92
C LEU A 187 13.91 -1.03 1.70
N LYS A 188 14.93 -0.17 1.60
CA LYS A 188 14.76 1.27 1.33
C LYS A 188 14.08 1.53 -0.02
N ASP A 189 14.33 0.70 -1.02
CA ASP A 189 13.71 0.81 -2.35
C ASP A 189 12.32 0.14 -2.43
N GLY A 190 11.83 -0.47 -1.34
CA GLY A 190 10.52 -1.13 -1.29
C GLY A 190 10.45 -2.42 -2.11
N LYS A 191 11.57 -3.13 -2.24
CA LYS A 191 11.64 -4.41 -2.97
C LYS A 191 11.38 -5.61 -2.06
N ILE A 192 11.57 -5.45 -0.76
CA ILE A 192 11.28 -6.50 0.22
C ILE A 192 9.76 -6.52 0.50
N PRO A 193 9.12 -7.69 0.44
CA PRO A 193 7.70 -7.81 0.76
C PRO A 193 7.37 -7.39 2.19
N ALA A 194 6.25 -6.70 2.36
CA ALA A 194 5.85 -6.11 3.63
C ALA A 194 5.06 -7.10 4.51
N LYS A 195 5.73 -8.17 4.93
CA LYS A 195 5.23 -9.16 5.89
C LYS A 195 5.57 -8.76 7.32
N ALA A 196 4.64 -8.97 8.25
CA ALA A 196 4.88 -8.73 9.67
C ALA A 196 5.90 -9.72 10.25
N ASP A 197 5.83 -10.98 9.82
CA ASP A 197 6.77 -12.03 10.17
C ASP A 197 7.11 -12.87 8.93
N MET A 198 8.26 -12.58 8.33
CA MET A 198 8.73 -13.29 7.14
C MET A 198 9.13 -14.75 7.46
N ASN A 199 9.64 -15.04 8.66
CA ASN A 199 9.97 -16.40 9.07
C ASN A 199 8.72 -17.27 9.15
N GLN A 200 7.68 -16.75 9.79
CA GLN A 200 6.39 -17.45 9.89
C GLN A 200 5.78 -17.67 8.50
N PHE A 201 5.86 -16.67 7.63
CA PHE A 201 5.36 -16.80 6.25
C PHE A 201 6.11 -17.89 5.47
N LEU A 202 7.45 -17.90 5.53
CA LEU A 202 8.28 -18.91 4.86
C LEU A 202 8.04 -20.32 5.41
N LYS A 203 7.89 -20.44 6.74
CA LYS A 203 7.51 -21.72 7.36
C LYS A 203 6.15 -22.21 6.85
N GLY A 204 5.19 -21.30 6.70
CA GLY A 204 3.88 -21.60 6.11
C GLY A 204 4.01 -22.13 4.67
N LEU A 205 4.84 -21.50 3.85
CA LEU A 205 5.13 -21.97 2.48
C LEU A 205 5.77 -23.36 2.48
N HIS A 206 6.73 -23.60 3.37
CA HIS A 206 7.40 -24.90 3.49
C HIS A 206 6.43 -26.03 3.87
N GLU A 207 5.52 -25.74 4.79
CA GLU A 207 4.50 -26.68 5.27
C GLU A 207 3.25 -26.73 4.38
N SER A 208 3.21 -25.95 3.28
CA SER A 208 2.02 -25.75 2.44
C SER A 208 0.79 -25.29 3.24
N ARG A 209 1.02 -24.48 4.27
CA ARG A 209 0.01 -23.85 5.12
C ARG A 209 0.03 -22.33 4.90
N HIS A 210 -0.94 -21.86 4.16
CA HIS A 210 -1.00 -20.43 3.78
C HIS A 210 -1.98 -19.68 4.71
N ILE A 211 -1.53 -19.35 5.91
CA ILE A 211 -2.34 -18.59 6.88
C ILE A 211 -1.93 -17.11 6.80
N PRO A 212 -2.78 -16.24 6.25
CA PRO A 212 -2.51 -14.81 6.22
C PRO A 212 -2.48 -14.23 7.64
N ASN A 213 -1.45 -13.42 7.91
CA ASN A 213 -1.35 -12.69 9.16
C ASN A 213 -2.10 -11.35 9.03
N THR A 214 -2.92 -11.03 10.05
CA THR A 214 -3.69 -9.77 10.09
C THR A 214 -2.79 -8.53 10.19
N GLU A 215 -1.57 -8.69 10.66
CA GLU A 215 -0.57 -7.63 10.76
C GLU A 215 0.33 -7.50 9.53
N ASP A 216 0.17 -8.35 8.51
CA ASP A 216 0.81 -8.15 7.22
C ASP A 216 0.28 -6.87 6.56
N ALA A 217 1.18 -6.08 5.96
CA ALA A 217 0.75 -4.98 5.09
C ALA A 217 0.46 -5.46 3.68
N GLU A 218 1.18 -6.49 3.23
CA GLU A 218 1.11 -7.01 1.86
C GLU A 218 0.64 -8.46 1.83
N LEU A 219 -0.33 -8.73 0.95
CA LEU A 219 -0.70 -10.07 0.54
C LEU A 219 0.07 -10.39 -0.76
N ILE A 220 0.96 -11.38 -0.72
CA ILE A 220 1.91 -11.64 -1.80
C ILE A 220 1.35 -12.62 -2.83
N THR A 221 0.57 -13.61 -2.38
CA THR A 221 0.08 -14.70 -3.20
C THR A 221 -1.38 -14.51 -3.60
N ARG A 222 -1.76 -15.10 -4.73
CA ARG A 222 -3.18 -15.11 -5.14
C ARG A 222 -4.05 -15.82 -4.11
N PHE A 223 -3.53 -16.88 -3.49
CA PHE A 223 -4.25 -17.61 -2.46
C PHE A 223 -4.56 -16.71 -1.26
N GLU A 224 -3.58 -15.96 -0.75
CA GLU A 224 -3.82 -15.00 0.33
C GLU A 224 -4.92 -14.00 -0.03
N MET A 225 -4.86 -13.44 -1.25
CA MET A 225 -5.84 -12.44 -1.70
C MET A 225 -7.24 -13.01 -1.94
N GLN A 226 -7.36 -14.30 -2.27
CA GLN A 226 -8.65 -14.99 -2.41
C GLN A 226 -9.26 -15.32 -1.04
N GLN A 227 -8.45 -15.67 -0.06
CA GLN A 227 -8.91 -15.93 1.32
C GLN A 227 -9.20 -14.63 2.08
N PHE A 228 -8.37 -13.62 1.88
CA PHE A 228 -8.44 -12.33 2.56
C PHE A 228 -8.31 -11.21 1.55
N CYS A 229 -9.43 -10.67 1.11
CA CYS A 229 -9.42 -9.56 0.17
C CYS A 229 -8.58 -8.39 0.71
N PRO A 230 -7.62 -7.87 -0.08
CA PRO A 230 -6.88 -6.67 0.29
C PRO A 230 -7.80 -5.43 0.25
N ASP A 231 -7.49 -4.41 1.02
CA ASP A 231 -8.18 -3.11 0.95
C ASP A 231 -7.81 -2.37 -0.34
N ILE A 232 -6.55 -2.52 -0.77
CA ILE A 232 -6.02 -1.93 -2.00
C ILE A 232 -5.59 -3.06 -2.93
N LEU A 233 -6.27 -3.20 -4.04
CA LEU A 233 -5.93 -4.14 -5.10
C LEU A 233 -5.20 -3.41 -6.23
N ILE A 234 -3.94 -3.78 -6.49
CA ILE A 234 -3.18 -3.25 -7.61
C ILE A 234 -3.20 -4.30 -8.73
N THR A 235 -3.64 -3.89 -9.90
CA THR A 235 -3.76 -4.81 -11.05
C THR A 235 -3.46 -4.11 -12.37
N ASN A 236 -3.51 -4.87 -13.45
CA ASN A 236 -3.49 -4.32 -14.80
C ASN A 236 -4.84 -4.55 -15.51
N TYR A 237 -5.05 -3.82 -16.59
CA TYR A 237 -6.28 -3.90 -17.35
C TYR A 237 -6.63 -5.34 -17.79
N SER A 238 -5.69 -6.04 -18.41
CA SER A 238 -5.90 -7.41 -18.91
C SER A 238 -6.25 -8.40 -17.81
N MET A 239 -5.68 -8.25 -16.62
CA MET A 239 -5.99 -9.12 -15.49
C MET A 239 -7.37 -8.81 -14.90
N LEU A 240 -7.74 -7.53 -14.83
CA LEU A 240 -9.09 -7.15 -14.37
C LEU A 240 -10.16 -7.69 -15.31
N GLU A 241 -9.97 -7.53 -16.63
CA GLU A 241 -10.85 -8.12 -17.64
C GLU A 241 -10.98 -9.64 -17.46
N TYR A 242 -9.87 -10.34 -17.29
CA TYR A 242 -9.87 -11.79 -17.04
C TYR A 242 -10.62 -12.19 -15.77
N MET A 243 -10.52 -11.42 -14.69
CA MET A 243 -11.27 -11.67 -13.46
C MET A 243 -12.77 -11.43 -13.61
N MET A 244 -13.17 -10.50 -14.47
CA MET A 244 -14.59 -10.20 -14.73
C MET A 244 -15.26 -11.18 -15.68
N LEU A 245 -14.49 -11.91 -16.51
CA LEU A 245 -15.00 -12.91 -17.46
C LEU A 245 -15.14 -14.31 -16.84
N ARG A 246 -14.75 -14.52 -15.61
CA ARG A 246 -14.87 -15.76 -14.84
C ARG A 246 -15.96 -15.69 -13.80
#